data_efc73c4c18e2a9ad9c93a151571d7902
#
_entry.id   efc73c4c18e2a9ad9c93a151571d7902
#
_cell.length_a   1.000
_cell.length_b   1.000
_cell.length_c   1.000
_cell.angle_alpha   90.00
_cell.angle_beta   90.00
_cell.angle_gamma   90.00
#
_symmetry.space_group_name_H-M   'P 1'
#
loop_
_entity.id
_entity.type
_entity.pdbx_description
1 polymer ?
#
loop_
_entity_poly.entity_id
_entity_poly.type
_entity_poly.pdbx_seq_one_letter_code
_entity_poly.pdbx_strand_id
1 'polypeptide(L)'
;MKKITLLFIFLFVISFTKAQDRVINPGVPFLLVAADARAAGMADIGVATSADAFSQQWNPAKYAFATDQKGFSISYTPYLTDLVNDISLGQLTYYQKLNERSAFAGSLRYFGLGDIELRQTGDPNESFPIVSPNEF
;
A
#
# COMPACT_ATOMS: atom_id res chain seq x y z
N MET A 1 -21.00 33.63 -35.22
CA MET A 1 -21.44 32.23 -35.44
C MET A 1 -20.27 31.25 -35.41
N LYS A 2 -19.18 31.43 -36.18
CA LYS A 2 -18.04 30.47 -36.22
C LYS A 2 -17.38 30.19 -34.86
N LYS A 3 -17.28 31.16 -33.93
CA LYS A 3 -16.70 30.99 -32.60
C LYS A 3 -17.57 30.11 -31.67
N ILE A 4 -18.88 30.24 -31.79
CA ILE A 4 -19.85 29.46 -31.03
C ILE A 4 -19.86 28.01 -31.51
N THR A 5 -19.78 27.78 -32.81
CA THR A 5 -19.67 26.43 -33.38
C THR A 5 -18.38 25.73 -32.95
N LEU A 6 -17.26 26.46 -32.89
CA LEU A 6 -15.98 25.94 -32.41
C LEU A 6 -16.04 25.54 -30.91
N LEU A 7 -16.73 26.34 -30.09
CA LEU A 7 -16.94 26.05 -28.68
C LEU A 7 -17.78 24.78 -28.49
N PHE A 8 -18.83 24.60 -29.27
CA PHE A 8 -19.67 23.38 -29.23
C PHE A 8 -18.90 22.13 -29.68
N ILE A 9 -18.08 22.22 -30.69
CA ILE A 9 -17.22 21.12 -31.15
C ILE A 9 -16.21 20.75 -30.07
N PHE A 10 -15.59 21.73 -29.40
CA PHE A 10 -14.63 21.51 -28.31
C PHE A 10 -15.30 20.83 -27.09
N LEU A 11 -16.50 21.26 -26.71
CA LEU A 11 -17.28 20.63 -25.64
C LEU A 11 -17.68 19.19 -25.98
N PHE A 12 -18.03 18.94 -27.23
CA PHE A 12 -18.43 17.62 -27.70
C PHE A 12 -17.25 16.62 -27.69
N VAL A 13 -16.05 17.06 -28.05
CA VAL A 13 -14.83 16.23 -28.01
C VAL A 13 -14.48 15.80 -26.58
N ILE A 14 -14.64 16.70 -25.60
CA ILE A 14 -14.37 16.39 -24.17
C ILE A 14 -15.32 15.31 -23.65
N SER A 15 -16.55 15.22 -24.14
CA SER A 15 -17.54 14.23 -23.70
C SER A 15 -17.20 12.78 -24.09
N PHE A 16 -16.28 12.57 -25.02
CA PHE A 16 -15.84 11.25 -25.45
C PHE A 16 -14.59 10.74 -24.74
N THR A 17 -13.96 11.52 -23.86
CA THR A 17 -12.85 11.05 -23.07
C THR A 17 -13.36 10.10 -21.98
N LYS A 18 -13.38 8.81 -22.28
CA LYS A 18 -13.59 7.76 -21.30
C LYS A 18 -12.30 7.62 -20.49
N ALA A 19 -12.35 7.98 -19.21
CA ALA A 19 -11.32 7.56 -18.28
C ALA A 19 -11.30 6.01 -18.22
N GLN A 20 -10.11 5.43 -18.22
CA GLN A 20 -9.97 3.98 -18.25
C GLN A 20 -10.62 3.37 -17.00
N ASP A 21 -11.69 2.62 -17.16
CA ASP A 21 -12.38 1.87 -16.09
C ASP A 21 -11.58 0.63 -15.62
N ARG A 22 -10.33 0.50 -16.04
CA ARG A 22 -9.52 -0.64 -15.67
C ARG A 22 -8.78 -0.35 -14.38
N VAL A 23 -9.35 -0.79 -13.27
CA VAL A 23 -8.61 -0.90 -12.01
C VAL A 23 -7.50 -1.92 -12.22
N ILE A 24 -6.25 -1.47 -12.14
CA ILE A 24 -5.09 -2.35 -12.15
C ILE A 24 -5.08 -3.08 -10.81
N ASN A 25 -5.45 -4.37 -10.82
CA ASN A 25 -5.28 -5.21 -9.64
C ASN A 25 -3.80 -5.60 -9.54
N PRO A 26 -3.06 -5.13 -8.53
CA PRO A 26 -1.70 -5.58 -8.30
C PRO A 26 -1.68 -7.07 -7.95
N GLY A 27 -0.61 -7.77 -8.34
CA GLY A 27 -0.43 -9.19 -8.03
C GLY A 27 -0.27 -9.45 -6.52
N VAL A 28 0.09 -8.41 -5.75
CA VAL A 28 0.31 -8.47 -4.30
C VAL A 28 -0.36 -7.27 -3.64
N PRO A 29 -1.67 -7.33 -3.36
CA PRO A 29 -2.46 -6.18 -2.88
C PRO A 29 -2.00 -5.63 -1.52
N PHE A 30 -1.47 -6.46 -0.63
CA PHE A 30 -1.04 -6.04 0.71
C PHE A 30 0.13 -5.04 0.69
N LEU A 31 0.89 -4.97 -0.39
CA LEU A 31 1.95 -3.97 -0.55
C LEU A 31 1.40 -2.54 -0.67
N LEU A 32 0.11 -2.38 -0.97
CA LEU A 32 -0.55 -1.07 -1.04
C LEU A 32 -0.95 -0.55 0.34
N VAL A 33 -1.00 -1.41 1.34
CA VAL A 33 -1.39 -1.00 2.71
C VAL A 33 -0.20 -0.32 3.39
N ALA A 34 -0.42 0.86 3.97
CA ALA A 34 0.61 1.54 4.75
C ALA A 34 0.97 0.74 6.01
N ALA A 35 2.24 0.37 6.14
CA ALA A 35 2.72 -0.37 7.30
C ALA A 35 3.17 0.54 8.45
N ASP A 36 3.32 1.84 8.20
CA ASP A 36 3.72 2.80 9.22
C ASP A 36 2.56 3.72 9.65
N ALA A 37 2.46 3.95 10.96
CA ALA A 37 1.40 4.75 11.54
C ALA A 37 1.43 6.22 11.10
N ARG A 38 2.62 6.74 10.72
CA ARG A 38 2.76 8.13 10.27
C ARG A 38 2.11 8.31 8.90
N ALA A 39 2.44 7.47 7.92
CA ALA A 39 1.86 7.55 6.59
C ALA A 39 0.36 7.22 6.61
N ALA A 40 -0.06 6.20 7.38
CA ALA A 40 -1.46 5.87 7.57
C ALA A 40 -2.27 7.05 8.16
N GLY A 41 -1.72 7.74 9.15
CA GLY A 41 -2.34 8.94 9.75
C GLY A 41 -2.39 10.16 8.81
N MET A 42 -1.60 10.15 7.73
CA MET A 42 -1.56 11.19 6.69
C MET A 42 -2.24 10.76 5.38
N ALA A 43 -3.17 9.80 5.43
CA ALA A 43 -3.85 9.25 4.25
C ALA A 43 -2.87 8.66 3.22
N ASP A 44 -1.93 7.85 3.68
CA ASP A 44 -0.93 7.13 2.88
C ASP A 44 0.03 8.05 2.10
N ILE A 45 0.33 9.22 2.64
CA ILE A 45 1.33 10.13 2.08
C ILE A 45 2.71 9.76 2.63
N GLY A 46 3.61 9.29 1.76
CA GLY A 46 4.96 8.90 2.16
C GLY A 46 6.06 9.25 1.16
N VAL A 47 5.70 9.49 -0.11
CA VAL A 47 6.67 9.65 -1.23
C VAL A 47 7.55 10.89 -1.04
N ALA A 48 6.96 12.04 -0.71
CA ALA A 48 7.63 13.34 -0.64
C ALA A 48 7.86 13.85 0.79
N THR A 49 7.60 13.03 1.80
CA THR A 49 7.90 13.38 3.20
C THR A 49 9.41 13.30 3.47
N SER A 50 9.85 13.83 4.62
CA SER A 50 11.24 13.68 5.08
C SER A 50 11.67 12.21 5.15
N ALA A 51 12.96 11.95 4.94
CA ALA A 51 13.51 10.60 5.06
C ALA A 51 13.34 10.08 6.50
N ASP A 52 12.83 8.87 6.62
CA ASP A 52 12.67 8.12 7.86
C ASP A 52 12.93 6.63 7.63
N ALA A 53 12.92 5.84 8.69
CA ALA A 53 13.21 4.41 8.59
C ALA A 53 12.15 3.61 7.81
N PHE A 54 10.95 4.16 7.57
CA PHE A 54 9.88 3.53 6.78
C PHE A 54 9.87 3.94 5.30
N SER A 55 10.82 4.76 4.88
CA SER A 55 10.89 5.28 3.49
C SER A 55 11.00 4.18 2.42
N GLN A 56 11.39 2.96 2.79
CA GLN A 56 11.51 1.82 1.87
C GLN A 56 10.23 1.56 1.06
N GLN A 57 9.07 1.69 1.67
CA GLN A 57 7.79 1.45 1.01
C GLN A 57 7.47 2.53 -0.03
N TRP A 58 7.79 3.78 0.29
CA TRP A 58 7.32 4.94 -0.47
C TRP A 58 8.33 5.42 -1.50
N ASN A 59 9.57 5.62 -1.06
CA ASN A 59 10.64 6.14 -1.88
C ASN A 59 12.00 5.80 -1.25
N PRO A 60 12.59 4.66 -1.60
CA PRO A 60 13.88 4.24 -1.01
C PRO A 60 15.04 5.20 -1.34
N ALA A 61 14.93 6.01 -2.40
CA ALA A 61 15.96 7.02 -2.72
C ALA A 61 16.14 8.07 -1.61
N LYS A 62 15.13 8.26 -0.74
CA LYS A 62 15.19 9.18 0.40
C LYS A 62 16.31 8.83 1.39
N TYR A 63 16.69 7.55 1.48
CA TYR A 63 17.76 7.14 2.40
C TYR A 63 19.11 7.79 2.11
N ALA A 64 19.40 8.14 0.86
CA ALA A 64 20.63 8.90 0.52
C ALA A 64 20.64 10.30 1.16
N PHE A 65 19.46 10.85 1.45
CA PHE A 65 19.26 12.17 2.05
C PHE A 65 18.88 12.10 3.54
N ALA A 66 18.89 10.90 4.14
CA ALA A 66 18.64 10.75 5.56
C ALA A 66 19.69 11.47 6.41
N THR A 67 19.26 12.06 7.52
CA THR A 67 20.16 12.73 8.49
C THR A 67 21.05 11.71 9.18
N ASP A 68 20.48 10.57 9.55
CA ASP A 68 21.19 9.51 10.26
C ASP A 68 21.88 8.56 9.26
N GLN A 69 23.06 8.08 9.65
CA GLN A 69 23.82 7.15 8.81
C GLN A 69 23.19 5.76 8.71
N LYS A 70 22.43 5.36 9.70
CA LYS A 70 21.73 4.08 9.74
C LYS A 70 20.44 4.21 10.55
N GLY A 71 19.43 3.44 10.19
CA GLY A 71 18.19 3.39 10.94
C GLY A 71 17.54 2.03 10.84
N PHE A 72 16.75 1.77 11.85
CA PHE A 72 15.96 0.56 12.00
C PHE A 72 14.55 0.93 12.39
N SER A 73 13.57 0.22 11.84
CA SER A 73 12.17 0.39 12.24
C SER A 73 11.46 -0.94 12.31
N ILE A 74 10.54 -1.02 13.23
CA ILE A 74 9.58 -2.10 13.37
C ILE A 74 8.19 -1.49 13.52
N SER A 75 7.21 -2.05 12.83
CA SER A 75 5.80 -1.70 13.02
C SER A 75 4.95 -2.95 13.10
N TYR A 76 3.92 -2.86 13.88
CA TYR A 76 2.85 -3.85 13.95
C TYR A 76 1.53 -3.10 13.94
N THR A 77 0.69 -3.39 12.95
CA THR A 77 -0.58 -2.72 12.74
C THR A 77 -1.67 -3.78 12.71
N PRO A 78 -2.47 -3.91 13.77
CA PRO A 78 -3.69 -4.69 13.72
C PRO A 78 -4.66 -4.00 12.75
N TYR A 79 -5.31 -4.76 11.91
CA TYR A 79 -6.15 -4.25 10.84
C TYR A 79 -7.58 -4.76 10.99
N LEU A 80 -8.57 -3.88 10.81
CA LEU A 80 -10.00 -4.20 10.91
C LEU A 80 -10.42 -4.86 12.25
N THR A 81 -9.81 -4.48 13.37
CA THR A 81 -10.03 -5.08 14.70
C THR A 81 -11.48 -5.06 15.16
N ASP A 82 -12.30 -4.16 14.67
CA ASP A 82 -13.74 -4.11 14.98
C ASP A 82 -14.55 -5.18 14.24
N LEU A 83 -13.98 -5.83 13.22
CA LEU A 83 -14.63 -6.87 12.42
C LEU A 83 -14.02 -8.24 12.69
N VAL A 84 -12.69 -8.32 12.71
CA VAL A 84 -11.89 -9.54 12.91
C VAL A 84 -10.63 -9.21 13.71
N ASN A 85 -10.28 -10.08 14.65
CA ASN A 85 -9.17 -9.80 15.59
C ASN A 85 -7.82 -10.38 15.14
N ASP A 86 -7.75 -11.04 14.00
CA ASP A 86 -6.64 -11.86 13.56
C ASP A 86 -5.93 -11.34 12.31
N ILE A 87 -6.43 -10.23 11.70
CA ILE A 87 -5.74 -9.57 10.60
C ILE A 87 -4.68 -8.61 11.14
N SER A 88 -3.44 -8.80 10.70
CA SER A 88 -2.33 -7.96 11.15
C SER A 88 -1.27 -7.77 10.07
N LEU A 89 -0.65 -6.59 10.09
CA LEU A 89 0.45 -6.22 9.22
C LEU A 89 1.68 -5.93 10.06
N GLY A 90 2.75 -6.69 9.83
CA GLY A 90 4.06 -6.46 10.42
C GLY A 90 5.06 -5.97 9.39
N GLN A 91 5.93 -5.03 9.77
CA GLN A 91 7.03 -4.59 8.94
C GLN A 91 8.28 -4.37 9.77
N LEU A 92 9.40 -4.82 9.21
CA LEU A 92 10.75 -4.60 9.69
C LEU A 92 11.53 -3.92 8.58
N THR A 93 12.25 -2.85 8.89
CA THR A 93 13.10 -2.17 7.91
C THR A 93 14.46 -1.81 8.53
N TYR A 94 15.51 -1.97 7.75
CA TYR A 94 16.85 -1.48 8.07
C TYR A 94 17.40 -0.72 6.88
N TYR A 95 18.08 0.40 7.14
CA TYR A 95 18.84 1.11 6.13
C TYR A 95 20.20 1.54 6.64
N GLN A 96 21.13 1.68 5.72
CA GLN A 96 22.47 2.23 5.97
C GLN A 96 22.88 3.12 4.81
N LYS A 97 23.21 4.36 5.13
CA LYS A 97 23.79 5.32 4.20
C LYS A 97 25.27 4.99 4.02
N LEU A 98 25.69 4.82 2.78
CA LEU A 98 27.08 4.52 2.43
C LEU A 98 27.88 5.80 2.18
N ASN A 99 27.27 6.77 1.49
CA ASN A 99 27.84 8.08 1.21
C ASN A 99 26.69 9.07 0.94
N GLU A 100 27.00 10.32 0.56
CA GLU A 100 26.00 11.38 0.33
C GLU A 100 25.00 11.10 -0.81
N ARG A 101 25.26 10.10 -1.65
CA ARG A 101 24.43 9.78 -2.83
C ARG A 101 23.95 8.35 -2.87
N SER A 102 24.39 7.53 -1.93
CA SER A 102 24.11 6.09 -1.95
C SER A 102 23.73 5.58 -0.57
N ALA A 103 22.69 4.79 -0.53
CA ALA A 103 22.27 4.06 0.66
C ALA A 103 21.86 2.64 0.26
N PHE A 104 21.97 1.74 1.20
CA PHE A 104 21.48 0.38 1.13
C PHE A 104 20.35 0.24 2.12
N ALA A 105 19.27 -0.47 1.73
CA ALA A 105 18.15 -0.75 2.62
C ALA A 105 17.53 -2.10 2.30
N GLY A 106 16.90 -2.68 3.31
CA GLY A 106 16.13 -3.91 3.19
C GLY A 106 14.93 -3.88 4.12
N SER A 107 13.83 -4.50 3.69
CA SER A 107 12.64 -4.63 4.51
C SER A 107 12.05 -6.03 4.40
N LEU A 108 11.44 -6.47 5.49
CA LEU A 108 10.61 -7.66 5.56
C LEU A 108 9.22 -7.21 5.96
N ARG A 109 8.20 -7.69 5.24
CA ARG A 109 6.79 -7.42 5.52
C ARG A 109 6.05 -8.74 5.64
N TYR A 110 5.19 -8.80 6.63
CA TYR A 110 4.29 -9.91 6.88
C TYR A 110 2.85 -9.39 6.94
N PHE A 111 1.94 -10.05 6.27
CA PHE A 111 0.52 -9.75 6.32
C PHE A 111 -0.26 -11.03 6.61
N GLY A 112 -0.83 -11.13 7.82
CA GLY A 112 -1.74 -12.19 8.21
C GLY A 112 -3.16 -11.80 7.88
N LEU A 113 -3.85 -12.62 7.09
CA LEU A 113 -5.24 -12.41 6.68
C LEU A 113 -6.25 -13.03 7.65
N GLY A 114 -5.74 -13.66 8.72
CA GLY A 114 -6.58 -14.36 9.69
C GLY A 114 -7.13 -15.68 9.17
N ASP A 115 -8.08 -16.21 9.89
CA ASP A 115 -8.72 -17.49 9.58
C ASP A 115 -9.90 -17.30 8.63
N ILE A 116 -9.88 -17.97 7.50
CA ILE A 116 -10.93 -17.89 6.47
C ILE A 116 -11.65 -19.23 6.37
N GLU A 117 -12.95 -19.24 6.60
CA GLU A 117 -13.80 -20.40 6.32
C GLU A 117 -14.09 -20.49 4.81
N LEU A 118 -13.64 -21.57 4.19
CA LEU A 118 -13.94 -21.84 2.78
C LEU A 118 -15.31 -22.51 2.67
N ARG A 119 -16.33 -21.75 2.33
CA ARG A 119 -17.69 -22.27 2.09
C ARG A 119 -17.90 -22.55 0.60
N GLN A 120 -18.08 -23.83 0.27
CA GLN A 120 -18.38 -24.27 -1.10
C GLN A 120 -19.87 -24.41 -1.40
N THR A 121 -20.66 -24.62 -0.38
CA THR A 121 -22.12 -24.80 -0.48
C THR A 121 -22.83 -23.93 0.57
N GLY A 122 -24.06 -23.56 0.28
CA GLY A 122 -24.89 -22.77 1.20
C GLY A 122 -25.51 -23.57 2.36
N ASP A 123 -25.04 -24.78 2.66
CA ASP A 123 -25.55 -25.59 3.77
C ASP A 123 -24.98 -25.09 5.10
N PRO A 124 -25.80 -24.62 6.05
CA PRO A 124 -25.34 -24.11 7.33
C PRO A 124 -24.81 -25.18 8.30
N ASN A 125 -25.01 -26.48 7.99
CA ASN A 125 -24.58 -27.60 8.85
C ASN A 125 -23.29 -28.27 8.40
N GLU A 126 -22.68 -27.83 7.30
CA GLU A 126 -21.44 -28.40 6.80
C GLU A 126 -20.24 -27.70 7.46
N SER A 127 -19.34 -28.50 8.06
CA SER A 127 -18.09 -27.98 8.61
C SER A 127 -17.06 -27.81 7.49
N PHE A 128 -16.58 -26.59 7.31
CA PHE A 128 -15.59 -26.25 6.27
C PHE A 128 -14.18 -26.18 6.87
N PRO A 129 -13.15 -26.50 6.06
CA PRO A 129 -11.78 -26.35 6.51
C PRO A 129 -11.47 -24.86 6.73
N ILE A 130 -10.87 -24.55 7.87
CA ILE A 130 -10.33 -23.22 8.16
C ILE A 130 -8.95 -23.14 7.51
N VAL A 131 -8.71 -22.09 6.76
CA VAL A 131 -7.42 -21.80 6.13
C VAL A 131 -6.92 -20.46 6.63
N SER A 132 -5.67 -20.42 7.09
CA SER A 132 -5.00 -19.20 7.56
C SER A 132 -3.98 -18.74 6.51
N PRO A 133 -4.39 -17.97 5.51
CA PRO A 133 -3.47 -17.47 4.48
C PRO A 133 -2.58 -16.37 5.06
N ASN A 134 -1.27 -16.51 4.84
CA ASN A 134 -0.28 -15.53 5.24
C ASN A 134 0.58 -15.14 4.02
N GLU A 135 0.93 -13.86 3.94
CA GLU A 135 1.77 -13.31 2.86
C GLU A 135 3.05 -12.69 3.45
N PHE A 136 4.21 -13.01 2.85
CA PHE A 136 5.54 -12.53 3.22
C PHE A 136 6.17 -11.69 2.11
#